data_8ca3455f6168a0a52399e0bb1af36b61
#
_entry.id   8ca3455f6168a0a52399e0bb1af36b61
#
_cell.length_a   1.000
_cell.length_b   1.000
_cell.length_c   1.000
_cell.angle_alpha   90.00
_cell.angle_beta   90.00
_cell.angle_gamma   90.00
#
_symmetry.space_group_name_H-M   'P 1'
#
loop_
_entity.id
_entity.type
_entity.pdbx_description
1 polymer ?
#
loop_
_entity_poly.entity_id
_entity_poly.type
_entity_poly.pdbx_seq_one_letter_code
_entity_poly.pdbx_strand_id
1 'polypeptide(L)'
;IYNQITNLDLISCTNLLFLNCNYNQLVNLNLSSNNLLEYLFCDDNRIATLDVQGLINLKELNCNSNYITNLNVQGLINLQTLNCSNNQLTAIEFNDSTNIVSLYCENNLLTTLDVQSLSNLNRLECNYNQLTSLFIKNGRYHTTNFQFNPNLSYICCDDVEFNIIQTRVNSYSYNCHINSYCSFTPGGTFYEISGTTKLDSNNNGCDVSDINYSNLNFLIANGTNSG
;
A
#
# COMPACT_ATOMS: atom_id res chain seq x y z
N ILE A 1 12.86 8.28 26.64
CA ILE A 1 11.43 7.96 26.62
C ILE A 1 10.73 8.84 27.66
N TYR A 2 9.60 9.44 27.31
CA TYR A 2 8.80 10.34 28.17
C TYR A 2 9.58 11.53 28.75
N ASN A 3 10.25 12.26 27.91
CA ASN A 3 10.96 13.48 28.26
C ASN A 3 10.38 14.70 27.52
N GLN A 4 10.98 15.86 27.72
CA GLN A 4 10.58 17.10 27.05
C GLN A 4 11.69 17.61 26.12
N ILE A 5 12.42 16.69 25.49
CA ILE A 5 13.51 17.01 24.60
C ILE A 5 12.95 17.65 23.34
N THR A 6 13.41 18.85 23.00
CA THR A 6 13.01 19.61 21.81
C THR A 6 14.03 19.55 20.69
N ASN A 7 15.28 19.22 21.00
CA ASN A 7 16.37 19.09 20.05
C ASN A 7 17.31 17.96 20.46
N LEU A 8 17.85 17.25 19.48
CA LEU A 8 18.79 16.15 19.69
C LEU A 8 19.94 16.29 18.68
N ASP A 9 21.15 16.47 19.19
CA ASP A 9 22.36 16.52 18.37
C ASP A 9 22.99 15.13 18.25
N LEU A 10 23.05 14.60 17.04
CA LEU A 10 23.57 13.27 16.71
C LEU A 10 24.78 13.32 15.78
N ILE A 11 25.30 14.52 15.45
CA ILE A 11 26.35 14.70 14.44
C ILE A 11 27.59 13.86 14.77
N SER A 12 27.96 13.77 16.04
CA SER A 12 29.14 13.01 16.49
C SER A 12 28.88 11.51 16.69
N CYS A 13 27.62 11.06 16.58
CA CYS A 13 27.22 9.68 16.84
C CYS A 13 27.27 8.80 15.57
N THR A 14 28.38 8.85 14.83
CA THR A 14 28.50 8.22 13.50
C THR A 14 28.38 6.69 13.50
N ASN A 15 28.58 6.02 14.64
CA ASN A 15 28.45 4.57 14.80
C ASN A 15 27.10 4.16 15.40
N LEU A 16 26.09 5.03 15.39
CA LEU A 16 24.79 4.75 15.97
C LEU A 16 24.04 3.70 15.15
N LEU A 17 23.67 2.57 15.79
CA LEU A 17 22.90 1.47 15.18
C LEU A 17 21.42 1.51 15.60
N PHE A 18 21.14 2.05 16.78
CA PHE A 18 19.81 2.06 17.37
C PHE A 18 19.54 3.42 18.00
N LEU A 19 18.44 4.06 17.61
CA LEU A 19 17.96 5.29 18.21
C LEU A 19 16.52 5.11 18.66
N ASN A 20 16.28 5.38 19.94
CA ASN A 20 14.95 5.51 20.50
C ASN A 20 14.82 6.87 21.19
N CYS A 21 14.08 7.79 20.54
CA CYS A 21 13.78 9.12 21.04
C CYS A 21 12.26 9.35 21.16
N ASN A 22 11.49 8.30 21.35
CA ASN A 22 10.03 8.31 21.48
C ASN A 22 9.57 9.18 22.64
N TYR A 23 8.32 9.66 22.54
CA TYR A 23 7.64 10.43 23.59
C TYR A 23 8.45 11.66 24.06
N ASN A 24 8.76 12.54 23.09
CA ASN A 24 9.45 13.80 23.32
C ASN A 24 8.72 14.96 22.62
N GLN A 25 9.39 16.08 22.43
CA GLN A 25 8.85 17.26 21.75
C GLN A 25 9.75 17.69 20.58
N LEU A 26 10.40 16.71 19.92
CA LEU A 26 11.28 16.97 18.78
C LEU A 26 10.47 17.53 17.62
N VAL A 27 10.91 18.64 17.05
CA VAL A 27 10.30 19.24 15.86
C VAL A 27 11.04 18.86 14.58
N ASN A 28 12.30 18.45 14.71
CA ASN A 28 13.13 17.90 13.64
C ASN A 28 14.09 16.84 14.21
N LEU A 29 14.68 16.06 13.32
CA LEU A 29 15.69 15.06 13.66
C LEU A 29 16.69 14.98 12.50
N ASN A 30 17.93 15.40 12.75
CA ASN A 30 19.00 15.35 11.76
C ASN A 30 19.76 14.04 11.88
N LEU A 31 19.67 13.19 10.86
CA LEU A 31 20.27 11.86 10.79
C LEU A 31 21.40 11.76 9.76
N SER A 32 21.83 12.87 9.18
CA SER A 32 22.77 12.92 8.05
C SER A 32 24.14 12.27 8.34
N SER A 33 24.52 12.10 9.61
CA SER A 33 25.76 11.46 10.03
C SER A 33 25.59 10.01 10.54
N ASN A 34 24.37 9.46 10.51
CA ASN A 34 24.04 8.22 11.19
C ASN A 34 23.76 7.07 10.19
N ASN A 35 24.56 6.93 9.14
CA ASN A 35 24.32 6.00 8.02
C ASN A 35 24.36 4.51 8.40
N LEU A 36 24.82 4.18 9.60
CA LEU A 36 24.83 2.82 10.11
C LEU A 36 23.55 2.45 10.86
N LEU A 37 22.57 3.38 10.97
CA LEU A 37 21.36 3.17 11.74
C LEU A 37 20.54 2.00 11.19
N GLU A 38 20.21 1.05 12.06
CA GLU A 38 19.40 -0.13 11.75
C GLU A 38 17.97 -0.01 12.31
N TYR A 39 17.79 0.70 13.41
CA TYR A 39 16.52 0.84 14.11
C TYR A 39 16.29 2.29 14.53
N LEU A 40 15.20 2.88 14.08
CA LEU A 40 14.80 4.25 14.41
C LEU A 40 13.40 4.27 14.98
N PHE A 41 13.29 4.68 16.23
CA PHE A 41 12.02 4.90 16.95
C PHE A 41 11.95 6.36 17.37
N CYS A 42 11.09 7.13 16.72
CA CYS A 42 10.88 8.56 16.96
C CYS A 42 9.38 8.90 17.07
N ASP A 43 8.58 7.91 17.44
CA ASP A 43 7.14 8.08 17.61
C ASP A 43 6.79 9.03 18.75
N ASP A 44 5.56 9.55 18.71
CA ASP A 44 5.04 10.52 19.69
C ASP A 44 5.96 11.73 19.90
N ASN A 45 6.18 12.46 18.80
CA ASN A 45 6.94 13.70 18.74
C ASN A 45 6.17 14.78 17.97
N ARG A 46 6.83 15.83 17.52
CA ARG A 46 6.26 16.95 16.74
C ARG A 46 6.98 17.12 15.39
N ILE A 47 7.55 16.05 14.85
CA ILE A 47 8.36 16.08 13.63
C ILE A 47 7.44 16.32 12.44
N ALA A 48 7.70 17.39 11.68
CA ALA A 48 6.96 17.72 10.46
C ALA A 48 7.68 17.21 9.20
N THR A 49 9.01 17.08 9.26
CA THR A 49 9.83 16.55 8.17
C THR A 49 10.85 15.57 8.74
N LEU A 50 10.94 14.39 8.15
CA LEU A 50 11.89 13.35 8.53
C LEU A 50 12.62 12.87 7.27
N ASP A 51 13.92 13.17 7.22
CA ASP A 51 14.79 12.69 6.15
C ASP A 51 15.49 11.42 6.60
N VAL A 52 15.19 10.32 5.92
CA VAL A 52 15.76 8.99 6.13
C VAL A 52 16.57 8.51 4.92
N GLN A 53 16.80 9.38 3.94
CA GLN A 53 17.56 9.02 2.75
C GLN A 53 19.00 8.66 3.12
N GLY A 54 19.52 7.62 2.46
CA GLY A 54 20.88 7.13 2.73
C GLY A 54 20.99 6.20 3.95
N LEU A 55 19.93 6.00 4.74
CA LEU A 55 19.94 5.04 5.85
C LEU A 55 19.70 3.59 5.32
N ILE A 56 20.54 3.16 4.40
CA ILE A 56 20.39 1.88 3.68
C ILE A 56 20.38 0.64 4.58
N ASN A 57 20.90 0.75 5.80
CA ASN A 57 20.92 -0.33 6.79
C ASN A 57 19.63 -0.39 7.64
N LEU A 58 18.72 0.56 7.47
CA LEU A 58 17.52 0.66 8.31
C LEU A 58 16.60 -0.55 8.07
N LYS A 59 16.28 -1.27 9.15
CA LYS A 59 15.44 -2.45 9.18
C LYS A 59 14.05 -2.14 9.74
N GLU A 60 13.98 -1.20 10.67
CA GLU A 60 12.72 -0.77 11.27
C GLU A 60 12.70 0.74 11.46
N LEU A 61 11.63 1.36 10.96
CA LEU A 61 11.29 2.77 11.14
C LEU A 61 9.94 2.88 11.82
N ASN A 62 9.92 3.45 13.02
CA ASN A 62 8.71 3.88 13.69
C ASN A 62 8.72 5.40 13.89
N CYS A 63 7.91 6.09 13.09
CA CYS A 63 7.69 7.54 13.16
C CYS A 63 6.21 7.88 13.40
N ASN A 64 5.47 6.94 14.00
CA ASN A 64 4.06 7.09 14.35
C ASN A 64 3.81 8.35 15.19
N SER A 65 2.60 8.89 15.11
CA SER A 65 2.16 10.03 15.93
C SER A 65 3.13 11.23 15.85
N ASN A 66 3.24 11.77 14.65
CA ASN A 66 4.00 12.98 14.33
C ASN A 66 3.16 13.90 13.42
N TYR A 67 3.76 14.89 12.78
CA TYR A 67 3.10 15.80 11.84
C TYR A 67 3.70 15.67 10.42
N ILE A 68 4.23 14.50 10.07
CA ILE A 68 4.95 14.27 8.81
C ILE A 68 3.96 14.35 7.65
N THR A 69 4.25 15.22 6.68
CA THR A 69 3.43 15.41 5.48
C THR A 69 3.97 14.66 4.26
N ASN A 70 5.27 14.37 4.27
CA ASN A 70 5.97 13.62 3.22
C ASN A 70 7.02 12.72 3.84
N LEU A 71 7.07 11.47 3.44
CA LEU A 71 8.05 10.49 3.89
C LEU A 71 8.58 9.73 2.66
N ASN A 72 9.86 9.94 2.35
CA ASN A 72 10.53 9.24 1.27
C ASN A 72 11.34 8.07 1.84
N VAL A 73 10.89 6.85 1.55
CA VAL A 73 11.56 5.60 1.96
C VAL A 73 12.32 4.93 0.80
N GLN A 74 12.47 5.64 -0.32
CA GLN A 74 13.16 5.13 -1.49
C GLN A 74 14.61 4.76 -1.17
N GLY A 75 15.07 3.63 -1.68
CA GLY A 75 16.44 3.14 -1.45
C GLY A 75 16.68 2.49 -0.07
N LEU A 76 15.68 2.42 0.81
CA LEU A 76 15.79 1.70 2.09
C LEU A 76 15.60 0.19 1.86
N ILE A 77 16.54 -0.41 1.14
CA ILE A 77 16.45 -1.81 0.66
C ILE A 77 16.39 -2.87 1.77
N ASN A 78 16.77 -2.54 2.99
CA ASN A 78 16.72 -3.44 4.13
C ASN A 78 15.52 -3.21 5.05
N LEU A 79 14.65 -2.23 4.74
CA LEU A 79 13.50 -1.89 5.58
C LEU A 79 12.48 -3.02 5.57
N GLN A 80 12.17 -3.58 6.75
CA GLN A 80 11.23 -4.68 6.96
C GLN A 80 9.94 -4.21 7.63
N THR A 81 10.05 -3.25 8.53
CA THR A 81 8.89 -2.69 9.24
C THR A 81 8.88 -1.17 9.08
N LEU A 82 7.79 -0.66 8.54
CA LEU A 82 7.49 0.76 8.48
C LEU A 82 6.22 1.05 9.27
N ASN A 83 6.34 1.85 10.32
CA ASN A 83 5.20 2.43 11.00
C ASN A 83 5.25 3.97 10.86
N CYS A 84 4.39 4.49 9.98
CA CYS A 84 4.18 5.91 9.75
C CYS A 84 2.73 6.33 10.04
N SER A 85 2.02 5.55 10.85
CA SER A 85 0.63 5.82 11.23
C SER A 85 0.49 7.15 12.00
N ASN A 86 -0.72 7.68 12.06
CA ASN A 86 -1.03 8.92 12.79
C ASN A 86 -0.13 10.10 12.38
N ASN A 87 -0.11 10.40 11.07
CA ASN A 87 0.62 11.49 10.47
C ASN A 87 -0.29 12.28 9.50
N GLN A 88 0.28 13.05 8.60
CA GLN A 88 -0.43 13.86 7.61
C GLN A 88 0.01 13.49 6.17
N LEU A 89 0.40 12.24 5.94
CA LEU A 89 0.91 11.77 4.65
C LEU A 89 -0.21 11.76 3.61
N THR A 90 0.06 12.33 2.45
CA THR A 90 -0.86 12.31 1.29
C THR A 90 -0.50 11.23 0.27
N ALA A 91 0.73 10.74 0.29
CA ALA A 91 1.25 9.65 -0.53
C ALA A 91 2.41 8.93 0.19
N ILE A 92 2.67 7.70 -0.19
CA ILE A 92 3.87 6.93 0.17
C ILE A 92 4.34 6.22 -1.10
N GLU A 93 5.64 6.38 -1.43
CA GLU A 93 6.26 5.74 -2.58
C GLU A 93 7.27 4.68 -2.12
N PHE A 94 7.15 3.47 -2.66
CA PHE A 94 7.93 2.30 -2.22
C PHE A 94 9.02 1.89 -3.23
N ASN A 95 9.38 2.74 -4.17
CA ASN A 95 10.38 2.40 -5.17
C ASN A 95 11.62 1.79 -4.51
N ASP A 96 12.02 0.60 -4.94
CA ASP A 96 13.17 -0.17 -4.43
C ASP A 96 13.09 -0.69 -2.98
N SER A 97 12.04 -0.36 -2.22
CA SER A 97 11.85 -0.84 -0.82
C SER A 97 11.09 -2.17 -0.77
N THR A 98 11.52 -3.17 -1.50
CA THR A 98 10.79 -4.44 -1.72
C THR A 98 10.79 -5.40 -0.51
N ASN A 99 11.57 -5.12 0.53
CA ASN A 99 11.72 -6.00 1.69
C ASN A 99 10.72 -5.73 2.82
N ILE A 100 9.79 -4.78 2.66
CA ILE A 100 8.80 -4.47 3.68
C ILE A 100 7.88 -5.68 3.91
N VAL A 101 7.84 -6.13 5.16
CA VAL A 101 6.99 -7.23 5.66
C VAL A 101 5.76 -6.68 6.37
N SER A 102 5.91 -5.57 7.09
CA SER A 102 4.82 -4.94 7.83
C SER A 102 4.77 -3.44 7.54
N LEU A 103 3.61 -2.98 7.07
CA LEU A 103 3.33 -1.58 6.79
C LEU A 103 2.13 -1.11 7.62
N TYR A 104 2.38 -0.10 8.46
CA TYR A 104 1.37 0.59 9.24
C TYR A 104 1.33 2.05 8.79
N CYS A 105 0.26 2.43 8.11
CA CYS A 105 0.04 3.77 7.56
C CYS A 105 -1.38 4.28 7.84
N GLU A 106 -2.03 3.72 8.87
CA GLU A 106 -3.36 4.15 9.29
C GLU A 106 -3.35 5.59 9.83
N ASN A 107 -4.54 6.22 9.83
CA ASN A 107 -4.72 7.62 10.27
C ASN A 107 -3.77 8.59 9.54
N ASN A 108 -3.91 8.66 8.22
CA ASN A 108 -3.22 9.60 7.35
C ASN A 108 -4.20 10.23 6.35
N LEU A 109 -3.70 10.92 5.35
CA LEU A 109 -4.48 11.59 4.30
C LEU A 109 -4.28 10.95 2.92
N LEU A 110 -3.93 9.65 2.89
CA LEU A 110 -3.65 8.93 1.65
C LEU A 110 -4.91 8.84 0.78
N THR A 111 -4.80 9.22 -0.49
CA THR A 111 -5.89 9.09 -1.46
C THR A 111 -5.75 7.86 -2.35
N THR A 112 -4.53 7.37 -2.51
CA THR A 112 -4.19 6.15 -3.24
C THR A 112 -3.07 5.44 -2.48
N LEU A 113 -3.09 4.12 -2.49
CA LEU A 113 -1.99 3.32 -1.95
C LEU A 113 -1.70 2.16 -2.90
N ASP A 114 -0.45 2.10 -3.36
CA ASP A 114 0.05 1.04 -4.22
C ASP A 114 1.18 0.28 -3.52
N VAL A 115 0.93 -0.99 -3.21
CA VAL A 115 1.90 -1.89 -2.57
C VAL A 115 2.27 -3.09 -3.45
N GLN A 116 2.02 -2.99 -4.76
CA GLN A 116 2.29 -4.10 -5.70
C GLN A 116 3.77 -4.50 -5.75
N SER A 117 4.68 -3.55 -5.54
CA SER A 117 6.13 -3.82 -5.48
C SER A 117 6.58 -4.54 -4.21
N LEU A 118 5.74 -4.56 -3.15
CA LEU A 118 6.09 -5.12 -1.85
C LEU A 118 5.84 -6.64 -1.79
N SER A 119 6.62 -7.41 -2.53
CA SER A 119 6.45 -8.87 -2.64
C SER A 119 6.63 -9.64 -1.33
N ASN A 120 7.19 -9.04 -0.29
CA ASN A 120 7.35 -9.64 1.03
C ASN A 120 6.28 -9.20 2.03
N LEU A 121 5.36 -8.31 1.64
CA LEU A 121 4.34 -7.77 2.54
C LEU A 121 3.45 -8.89 3.10
N ASN A 122 3.31 -8.91 4.41
CA ASN A 122 2.48 -9.86 5.16
C ASN A 122 1.37 -9.14 5.95
N ARG A 123 1.61 -7.90 6.35
CA ARG A 123 0.64 -7.09 7.08
C ARG A 123 0.55 -5.67 6.53
N LEU A 124 -0.68 -5.24 6.23
CA LEU A 124 -1.00 -3.89 5.81
C LEU A 124 -2.12 -3.30 6.69
N GLU A 125 -1.83 -2.22 7.40
CA GLU A 125 -2.81 -1.40 8.10
C GLU A 125 -2.89 -0.04 7.40
N CYS A 126 -3.98 0.23 6.67
CA CYS A 126 -4.22 1.48 5.95
C CYS A 126 -5.61 2.06 6.22
N ASN A 127 -6.21 1.65 7.33
CA ASN A 127 -7.50 2.16 7.80
C ASN A 127 -7.40 3.65 8.18
N TYR A 128 -8.56 4.32 8.25
CA TYR A 128 -8.63 5.76 8.56
C TYR A 128 -7.77 6.61 7.63
N ASN A 129 -8.02 6.50 6.31
CA ASN A 129 -7.42 7.32 5.27
C ASN A 129 -8.52 7.90 4.36
N GLN A 130 -8.13 8.47 3.24
CA GLN A 130 -9.03 9.03 2.23
C GLN A 130 -8.93 8.25 0.91
N LEU A 131 -8.60 6.95 0.98
CA LEU A 131 -8.36 6.13 -0.20
C LEU A 131 -9.57 6.11 -1.13
N THR A 132 -9.32 6.37 -2.40
CA THR A 132 -10.24 6.13 -3.51
C THR A 132 -9.86 4.85 -4.25
N SER A 133 -8.58 4.49 -4.23
CA SER A 133 -8.03 3.29 -4.89
C SER A 133 -6.98 2.62 -4.01
N LEU A 134 -6.98 1.28 -4.01
CA LEU A 134 -6.04 0.46 -3.27
C LEU A 134 -5.52 -0.67 -4.17
N PHE A 135 -4.20 -0.71 -4.39
CA PHE A 135 -3.54 -1.71 -5.23
C PHE A 135 -2.69 -2.63 -4.35
N ILE A 136 -3.19 -3.83 -4.10
CA ILE A 136 -2.60 -4.80 -3.18
C ILE A 136 -2.16 -6.11 -3.86
N LYS A 137 -2.24 -6.18 -5.18
CA LYS A 137 -1.81 -7.34 -5.97
C LYS A 137 -0.28 -7.45 -5.99
N ASN A 138 0.28 -8.20 -5.07
CA ASN A 138 1.73 -8.38 -4.90
C ASN A 138 2.21 -9.84 -5.02
N GLY A 139 1.33 -10.74 -5.46
CA GLY A 139 1.59 -12.16 -5.62
C GLY A 139 1.49 -12.97 -4.33
N ARG A 140 0.97 -12.39 -3.23
CA ARG A 140 0.87 -13.05 -1.92
C ARG A 140 -0.45 -12.77 -1.21
N TYR A 141 -0.85 -13.71 -0.37
CA TYR A 141 -1.88 -13.46 0.63
C TYR A 141 -1.28 -12.68 1.82
N HIS A 142 -1.93 -11.60 2.21
CA HIS A 142 -1.51 -10.80 3.37
C HIS A 142 -2.71 -10.31 4.17
N THR A 143 -2.48 -10.01 5.44
CA THR A 143 -3.50 -9.41 6.28
C THR A 143 -3.62 -7.93 5.95
N THR A 144 -4.80 -7.50 5.49
CA THR A 144 -5.06 -6.11 5.09
C THR A 144 -6.21 -5.54 5.90
N ASN A 145 -6.04 -4.35 6.47
CA ASN A 145 -7.10 -3.57 7.05
C ASN A 145 -7.21 -2.22 6.33
N PHE A 146 -8.35 -2.00 5.67
CA PHE A 146 -8.64 -0.77 4.91
C PHE A 146 -9.96 -0.11 5.37
N GLN A 147 -10.42 -0.41 6.59
CA GLN A 147 -11.65 0.15 7.14
C GLN A 147 -11.55 1.68 7.27
N PHE A 148 -12.68 2.37 7.32
CA PHE A 148 -12.73 3.84 7.43
C PHE A 148 -12.00 4.59 6.30
N ASN A 149 -12.20 4.11 5.05
CA ASN A 149 -11.88 4.81 3.82
C ASN A 149 -13.19 5.05 3.04
N PRO A 150 -13.98 6.05 3.39
CA PRO A 150 -15.37 6.17 2.92
C PRO A 150 -15.50 6.40 1.41
N ASN A 151 -14.44 6.85 0.77
CA ASN A 151 -14.41 7.12 -0.68
C ASN A 151 -13.78 5.97 -1.49
N LEU A 152 -13.46 4.82 -0.84
CA LEU A 152 -12.82 3.70 -1.51
C LEU A 152 -13.77 3.06 -2.53
N SER A 153 -13.43 3.22 -3.79
CA SER A 153 -14.25 2.79 -4.93
C SER A 153 -13.59 1.71 -5.78
N TYR A 154 -12.30 1.46 -5.58
CA TYR A 154 -11.55 0.46 -6.35
C TYR A 154 -10.49 -0.25 -5.51
N ILE A 155 -10.45 -1.59 -5.62
CA ILE A 155 -9.37 -2.42 -5.07
C ILE A 155 -8.88 -3.37 -6.15
N CYS A 156 -7.58 -3.38 -6.41
CA CYS A 156 -6.92 -4.41 -7.18
C CYS A 156 -6.17 -5.37 -6.27
N CYS A 157 -6.54 -6.66 -6.27
CA CYS A 157 -5.96 -7.69 -5.42
C CYS A 157 -5.60 -8.95 -6.21
N ASP A 158 -4.87 -9.86 -5.59
CA ASP A 158 -4.62 -11.17 -6.15
C ASP A 158 -5.91 -12.02 -6.20
N ASP A 159 -6.02 -12.92 -7.18
CA ASP A 159 -7.20 -13.80 -7.33
C ASP A 159 -7.48 -14.62 -6.07
N VAL A 160 -6.41 -15.02 -5.36
CA VAL A 160 -6.52 -15.79 -4.11
C VAL A 160 -7.11 -14.99 -2.95
N GLU A 161 -7.06 -13.67 -3.01
CA GLU A 161 -7.58 -12.76 -1.99
C GLU A 161 -9.00 -12.25 -2.31
N PHE A 162 -9.45 -12.39 -3.55
CA PHE A 162 -10.67 -11.78 -4.05
C PHE A 162 -11.87 -12.01 -3.13
N ASN A 163 -12.14 -13.25 -2.75
CA ASN A 163 -13.31 -13.59 -1.94
C ASN A 163 -13.26 -12.97 -0.54
N ILE A 164 -12.08 -12.87 0.07
CA ILE A 164 -11.94 -12.30 1.41
C ILE A 164 -12.04 -10.78 1.36
N ILE A 165 -11.47 -10.14 0.35
CA ILE A 165 -11.58 -8.69 0.12
C ILE A 165 -13.05 -8.34 -0.18
N GLN A 166 -13.74 -9.10 -1.04
CA GLN A 166 -15.16 -8.90 -1.33
C GLN A 166 -16.02 -8.99 -0.06
N THR A 167 -15.75 -9.98 0.80
CA THR A 167 -16.46 -10.13 2.07
C THR A 167 -16.27 -8.90 2.96
N ARG A 168 -15.05 -8.36 3.03
CA ARG A 168 -14.76 -7.14 3.82
C ARG A 168 -15.44 -5.90 3.22
N VAL A 169 -15.37 -5.71 1.90
CA VAL A 169 -16.04 -4.60 1.19
C VAL A 169 -17.53 -4.61 1.52
N ASN A 170 -18.18 -5.78 1.45
CA ASN A 170 -19.60 -5.93 1.78
C ASN A 170 -19.86 -5.62 3.27
N SER A 171 -19.01 -6.09 4.17
CA SER A 171 -19.17 -5.84 5.62
C SER A 171 -19.00 -4.38 6.00
N TYR A 172 -18.17 -3.64 5.26
CA TYR A 172 -17.98 -2.20 5.45
C TYR A 172 -19.01 -1.35 4.70
N SER A 173 -19.90 -1.99 3.91
CA SER A 173 -20.90 -1.34 3.07
C SER A 173 -20.29 -0.37 2.05
N TYR A 174 -19.12 -0.72 1.50
CA TYR A 174 -18.49 0.08 0.46
C TYR A 174 -19.09 -0.22 -0.93
N ASN A 175 -19.32 0.84 -1.69
CA ASN A 175 -19.59 0.71 -3.13
C ASN A 175 -18.25 0.68 -3.88
N CYS A 176 -17.61 -0.48 -3.89
CA CYS A 176 -16.23 -0.65 -4.34
C CYS A 176 -16.13 -1.79 -5.34
N HIS A 177 -15.51 -1.50 -6.49
CA HIS A 177 -15.18 -2.50 -7.49
C HIS A 177 -13.88 -3.22 -7.12
N ILE A 178 -13.89 -4.54 -7.23
CA ILE A 178 -12.71 -5.38 -6.97
C ILE A 178 -12.40 -6.16 -8.23
N ASN A 179 -11.14 -6.17 -8.64
CA ASN A 179 -10.66 -7.05 -9.69
C ASN A 179 -9.16 -7.36 -9.53
N SER A 180 -8.63 -8.22 -10.41
CA SER A 180 -7.21 -8.58 -10.46
C SER A 180 -6.46 -7.91 -11.62
N TYR A 181 -7.07 -6.94 -12.31
CA TYR A 181 -6.51 -6.21 -13.44
C TYR A 181 -6.08 -4.80 -13.02
N CYS A 182 -4.90 -4.68 -12.41
CA CYS A 182 -4.40 -3.43 -11.83
C CYS A 182 -4.06 -2.32 -12.85
N SER A 183 -4.01 -2.64 -14.12
CA SER A 183 -3.77 -1.66 -15.20
C SER A 183 -5.00 -0.81 -15.55
N PHE A 184 -6.13 -1.07 -14.92
CA PHE A 184 -7.37 -0.34 -15.15
C PHE A 184 -7.49 0.84 -14.19
N THR A 185 -7.67 2.05 -14.74
CA THR A 185 -7.93 3.23 -13.91
C THR A 185 -9.44 3.37 -13.70
N PRO A 186 -9.96 3.29 -12.46
CA PRO A 186 -11.39 3.46 -12.19
C PRO A 186 -11.83 4.88 -12.50
N GLY A 187 -13.07 5.03 -12.99
CA GLY A 187 -13.72 6.34 -13.25
C GLY A 187 -13.84 6.72 -14.71
N GLY A 188 -13.35 5.89 -15.65
CA GLY A 188 -13.67 5.99 -17.07
C GLY A 188 -15.05 5.43 -17.40
N THR A 189 -15.55 5.71 -18.61
CA THR A 189 -16.73 5.05 -19.16
C THR A 189 -16.40 3.56 -19.32
N PHE A 190 -17.12 2.68 -18.63
CA PHE A 190 -16.97 1.24 -18.82
C PHE A 190 -18.15 0.70 -19.62
N TYR A 191 -17.90 -0.35 -20.37
CA TYR A 191 -18.93 -1.07 -21.12
C TYR A 191 -18.99 -2.49 -20.57
N GLU A 192 -20.19 -2.92 -20.22
CA GLU A 192 -20.45 -4.31 -19.87
C GLU A 192 -20.62 -5.12 -21.17
N ILE A 193 -19.81 -6.15 -21.33
CA ILE A 193 -19.96 -7.13 -22.40
C ILE A 193 -20.65 -8.33 -21.79
N SER A 194 -21.94 -8.46 -22.03
CA SER A 194 -22.72 -9.62 -21.60
C SER A 194 -23.10 -10.48 -22.80
N GLY A 195 -23.13 -11.78 -22.58
CA GLY A 195 -23.51 -12.73 -23.62
C GLY A 195 -23.48 -14.16 -23.11
N THR A 196 -23.98 -15.06 -23.92
CA THR A 196 -23.87 -16.51 -23.70
C THR A 196 -22.90 -17.10 -24.74
N THR A 197 -21.94 -17.85 -24.26
CA THR A 197 -21.02 -18.57 -25.15
C THR A 197 -21.65 -19.95 -25.47
N LYS A 198 -21.70 -20.30 -26.74
CA LYS A 198 -22.25 -21.56 -27.22
C LYS A 198 -21.21 -22.29 -28.07
N LEU A 199 -21.25 -23.61 -28.03
CA LEU A 199 -20.47 -24.46 -28.92
C LEU A 199 -21.37 -24.84 -30.12
N ASP A 200 -21.07 -24.27 -31.28
CA ASP A 200 -21.69 -24.68 -32.55
C ASP A 200 -21.06 -26.00 -33.00
N SER A 201 -21.65 -27.10 -32.54
CA SER A 201 -21.13 -28.44 -32.83
C SER A 201 -21.61 -29.00 -34.19
N ASN A 202 -22.59 -28.37 -34.79
CA ASN A 202 -23.15 -28.79 -36.08
C ASN A 202 -22.80 -27.88 -37.27
N ASN A 203 -22.07 -26.78 -36.99
CA ASN A 203 -21.57 -25.82 -37.96
C ASN A 203 -22.66 -25.09 -38.78
N ASN A 204 -23.81 -24.86 -38.13
CA ASN A 204 -24.95 -24.14 -38.75
C ASN A 204 -25.09 -22.67 -38.29
N GLY A 205 -24.19 -22.19 -37.44
CA GLY A 205 -24.24 -20.91 -36.73
C GLY A 205 -24.92 -21.05 -35.36
N CYS A 206 -24.43 -20.28 -34.37
CA CYS A 206 -24.89 -20.41 -32.99
C CYS A 206 -26.42 -20.16 -32.87
N ASP A 207 -27.14 -21.16 -32.46
CA ASP A 207 -28.60 -21.14 -32.29
C ASP A 207 -29.05 -21.62 -30.89
N VAL A 208 -30.37 -21.76 -30.69
CA VAL A 208 -30.93 -22.15 -29.39
C VAL A 208 -30.64 -23.60 -29.03
N SER A 209 -30.33 -24.45 -30.00
CA SER A 209 -30.05 -25.87 -29.81
C SER A 209 -28.60 -26.15 -29.39
N ASP A 210 -27.70 -25.16 -29.54
CA ASP A 210 -26.32 -25.29 -29.16
C ASP A 210 -26.14 -25.27 -27.65
N ILE A 211 -25.20 -26.07 -27.18
CA ILE A 211 -24.91 -26.17 -25.75
C ILE A 211 -24.13 -24.96 -25.26
N ASN A 212 -24.43 -24.49 -24.06
CA ASN A 212 -23.63 -23.45 -23.43
C ASN A 212 -22.23 -23.98 -23.15
N TYR A 213 -21.23 -23.17 -23.54
CA TYR A 213 -19.83 -23.47 -23.30
C TYR A 213 -19.30 -22.53 -22.23
N SER A 214 -18.78 -23.09 -21.14
CA SER A 214 -18.24 -22.34 -20.01
C SER A 214 -16.69 -22.31 -20.04
N ASN A 215 -16.10 -21.40 -19.27
CA ASN A 215 -14.65 -21.29 -19.09
C ASN A 215 -13.86 -20.91 -20.34
N LEU A 216 -14.40 -20.05 -21.20
CA LEU A 216 -13.65 -19.43 -22.26
C LEU A 216 -12.81 -18.28 -21.73
N ASN A 217 -11.55 -18.24 -22.15
CA ASN A 217 -10.69 -17.07 -21.94
C ASN A 217 -10.87 -16.12 -23.12
N PHE A 218 -11.19 -14.86 -22.84
CA PHE A 218 -11.27 -13.80 -23.83
C PHE A 218 -10.05 -12.90 -23.70
N LEU A 219 -9.39 -12.62 -24.83
CA LEU A 219 -8.38 -11.58 -24.91
C LEU A 219 -9.07 -10.31 -25.44
N ILE A 220 -9.08 -9.26 -24.64
CA ILE A 220 -9.55 -7.94 -25.04
C ILE A 220 -8.33 -7.08 -25.36
N ALA A 221 -8.21 -6.60 -26.59
CA ALA A 221 -7.11 -5.76 -27.02
C ALA A 221 -7.66 -4.55 -27.79
N ASN A 222 -7.03 -3.38 -27.59
CA ASN A 222 -7.30 -2.17 -28.36
C ASN A 222 -6.21 -1.83 -29.38
N GLY A 223 -5.45 -2.83 -29.81
CA GLY A 223 -4.33 -2.70 -30.76
C GLY A 223 -2.96 -2.48 -30.09
N THR A 224 -2.90 -1.90 -28.90
CA THR A 224 -1.64 -1.67 -28.18
C THR A 224 -1.64 -2.22 -26.75
N ASN A 225 -2.81 -2.40 -26.17
CA ASN A 225 -3.00 -2.95 -24.82
C ASN A 225 -3.91 -4.17 -24.86
N SER A 226 -3.56 -5.20 -24.08
CA SER A 226 -4.38 -6.41 -23.86
C SER A 226 -4.57 -6.62 -22.36
N GLY A 227 -5.75 -7.03 -21.97
CA GLY A 227 -6.14 -7.40 -20.60
C GLY A 227 -6.77 -8.78 -20.55
#